data_2103b8371eec75d3354a239afa0930f6
#
_entry.id   2103b8371eec75d3354a239afa0930f6
#
_cell.length_a   1.000
_cell.length_b   1.000
_cell.length_c   1.000
_cell.angle_alpha   90.00
_cell.angle_beta   90.00
_cell.angle_gamma   90.00
#
_symmetry.space_group_name_H-M   'P 1'
#
loop_
_entity.id
_entity.type
_entity.pdbx_description
1 polymer ?
#
loop_
_entity_poly.entity_id
_entity_poly.type
_entity_poly.pdbx_seq_one_letter_code
_entity_poly.pdbx_strand_id
1 'polypeptide(L)'
;MIKFLAVTDLHYCTKNEPIERRHCLSAKKLKKIIDEHSNGCDFIIDLGDTADGLPGYGDQKELMGEIADILKSSNLPYRCVIGNHDTSLPKEQIADILNMPGRYYSFDTRDYTCLVLDANMNDPSVPLPDKEILWSETYLDPEQLKWIKNTIEDSQKPVLVFCHELFMLREYENLNDHVILNRDDAVKIFEESDKVKAVFCGHYHFGDYVLKNGIHYITFGSLCLHEDLTCAVVTIDKNELKIEGFGRQESMQLKLR
;
A
#
# COMPACT_ATOMS: atom_id res chain seq x y z
N MET A 1 7.41 15.91 13.04
CA MET A 1 6.08 15.77 12.40
C MET A 1 6.28 15.34 10.95
N ILE A 2 5.56 14.34 10.51
CA ILE A 2 5.47 13.88 9.11
C ILE A 2 4.01 13.92 8.69
N LYS A 3 3.75 14.29 7.42
CA LYS A 3 2.41 14.33 6.86
C LYS A 3 2.42 13.74 5.45
N PHE A 4 1.55 12.81 5.12
CA PHE A 4 1.47 12.24 3.78
C PHE A 4 0.03 11.97 3.33
N LEU A 5 -0.18 11.99 2.03
CA LEU A 5 -1.42 11.60 1.39
C LEU A 5 -1.32 10.13 0.98
N ALA A 6 -2.29 9.32 1.41
CA ALA A 6 -2.37 7.90 1.09
C ALA A 6 -3.58 7.61 0.19
N VAL A 7 -3.33 6.85 -0.87
CA VAL A 7 -4.31 6.26 -1.78
C VAL A 7 -3.99 4.79 -2.00
N THR A 8 -4.97 3.99 -2.38
CA THR A 8 -4.80 2.56 -2.66
C THR A 8 -5.90 2.04 -3.58
N ASP A 9 -5.65 0.92 -4.22
CA ASP A 9 -6.65 0.16 -4.98
C ASP A 9 -7.37 1.05 -6.00
N LEU A 10 -6.57 1.70 -6.86
CA LEU A 10 -7.08 2.52 -7.95
C LEU A 10 -7.72 1.66 -9.04
N HIS A 11 -7.11 0.50 -9.32
CA HIS A 11 -7.54 -0.44 -10.36
C HIS A 11 -7.89 0.28 -11.67
N TYR A 12 -7.09 1.27 -12.05
CA TYR A 12 -7.40 2.12 -13.20
C TYR A 12 -7.45 1.32 -14.49
N CYS A 13 -8.56 1.46 -15.22
CA CYS A 13 -8.74 0.90 -16.55
C CYS A 13 -9.75 1.72 -17.36
N THR A 14 -9.94 1.37 -18.63
CA THR A 14 -10.79 2.14 -19.55
C THR A 14 -12.30 1.87 -19.40
N LYS A 15 -12.70 0.91 -18.57
CA LYS A 15 -14.10 0.52 -18.38
C LYS A 15 -14.46 0.38 -16.91
N ASN A 16 -15.73 0.63 -16.58
CA ASN A 16 -16.28 0.30 -15.28
C ASN A 16 -16.81 -1.14 -15.29
N GLU A 17 -16.66 -1.83 -14.16
CA GLU A 17 -17.41 -3.05 -13.93
C GLU A 17 -18.89 -2.75 -13.61
N PRO A 18 -19.80 -3.73 -13.82
CA PRO A 18 -21.24 -3.51 -13.68
C PRO A 18 -21.69 -3.15 -12.27
N ILE A 19 -20.90 -3.49 -11.24
CA ILE A 19 -21.28 -3.32 -9.85
C ILE A 19 -20.68 -2.01 -9.29
N GLU A 20 -20.07 -1.97 -8.17
CA GLU A 20 -19.74 -0.73 -7.47
C GLU A 20 -18.38 -0.11 -7.86
N ARG A 21 -17.57 -0.82 -8.64
CA ARG A 21 -16.24 -0.38 -9.05
C ARG A 21 -16.30 0.63 -10.20
N ARG A 22 -15.66 1.77 -10.01
CA ARG A 22 -15.61 2.90 -10.97
C ARG A 22 -14.19 3.09 -11.49
N HIS A 23 -13.59 2.04 -11.99
CA HIS A 23 -12.21 1.96 -12.43
C HIS A 23 -11.81 3.07 -13.39
N CYS A 24 -12.64 3.38 -14.40
CA CYS A 24 -12.33 4.43 -15.37
C CYS A 24 -12.35 5.86 -14.77
N LEU A 25 -12.84 6.03 -13.56
CA LEU A 25 -12.82 7.33 -12.87
C LEU A 25 -11.56 7.50 -12.00
N SER A 26 -10.81 6.44 -11.73
CA SER A 26 -9.71 6.46 -10.75
C SER A 26 -8.64 7.50 -11.07
N ALA A 27 -8.22 7.62 -12.32
CA ALA A 27 -7.25 8.65 -12.72
C ALA A 27 -7.77 10.09 -12.47
N LYS A 28 -9.04 10.36 -12.79
CA LYS A 28 -9.67 11.66 -12.54
C LYS A 28 -9.84 11.92 -11.04
N LYS A 29 -10.21 10.89 -10.28
CA LYS A 29 -10.35 10.96 -8.81
C LYS A 29 -9.00 11.23 -8.17
N LEU A 30 -7.96 10.50 -8.56
CA LEU A 30 -6.60 10.71 -8.06
C LEU A 30 -6.12 12.15 -8.26
N LYS A 31 -6.29 12.69 -9.48
CA LYS A 31 -5.93 14.08 -9.77
C LYS A 31 -6.66 15.05 -8.83
N LYS A 32 -7.97 14.87 -8.66
CA LYS A 32 -8.76 15.72 -7.77
C LYS A 32 -8.34 15.60 -6.31
N ILE A 33 -8.03 14.36 -5.85
CA ILE A 33 -7.53 14.11 -4.50
C ILE A 33 -6.21 14.85 -4.27
N ILE A 34 -5.29 14.79 -5.22
CA ILE A 34 -4.01 15.50 -5.15
C ILE A 34 -4.26 17.00 -5.05
N ASP A 35 -5.10 17.56 -5.92
CA ASP A 35 -5.40 18.99 -5.95
C ASP A 35 -6.01 19.49 -4.62
N GLU A 36 -6.88 18.69 -3.99
CA GLU A 36 -7.64 19.09 -2.80
C GLU A 36 -6.91 18.77 -1.48
N HIS A 37 -6.12 17.70 -1.42
CA HIS A 37 -5.64 17.13 -0.14
C HIS A 37 -4.13 17.02 0.00
N SER A 38 -3.34 17.26 -1.05
CA SER A 38 -1.88 17.11 -0.96
C SER A 38 -1.15 18.30 -0.33
N ASN A 39 -1.84 19.40 -0.12
CA ASN A 39 -1.20 20.63 0.41
C ASN A 39 -0.61 20.41 1.80
N GLY A 40 0.68 20.71 1.93
CA GLY A 40 1.44 20.56 3.17
C GLY A 40 1.78 19.10 3.51
N CYS A 41 1.58 18.15 2.58
CA CYS A 41 2.11 16.80 2.69
C CYS A 41 3.59 16.77 2.30
N ASP A 42 4.36 15.89 2.97
CA ASP A 42 5.77 15.65 2.67
C ASP A 42 5.93 14.72 1.45
N PHE A 43 4.98 13.81 1.24
CA PHE A 43 4.93 12.91 0.09
C PHE A 43 3.52 12.33 -0.13
N ILE A 44 3.34 11.67 -1.28
CA ILE A 44 2.17 10.85 -1.61
C ILE A 44 2.60 9.38 -1.57
N ILE A 45 1.76 8.50 -1.03
CA ILE A 45 1.92 7.04 -1.11
C ILE A 45 0.74 6.40 -1.84
N ASP A 46 1.04 5.64 -2.89
CA ASP A 46 0.12 4.71 -3.54
C ASP A 46 0.43 3.31 -3.01
N LEU A 47 -0.54 2.68 -2.35
CA LEU A 47 -0.35 1.39 -1.68
C LEU A 47 -0.63 0.19 -2.61
N GLY A 48 -0.65 0.40 -3.92
CA GLY A 48 -0.72 -0.69 -4.90
C GLY A 48 -2.10 -0.91 -5.49
N ASP A 49 -2.18 -1.89 -6.39
CA ASP A 49 -3.31 -2.12 -7.28
C ASP A 49 -3.62 -0.86 -8.09
N THR A 50 -2.56 -0.36 -8.75
CA THR A 50 -2.56 0.90 -9.49
C THR A 50 -3.42 0.81 -10.74
N ALA A 51 -3.33 -0.29 -11.50
CA ALA A 51 -4.04 -0.46 -12.77
C ALA A 51 -4.51 -1.89 -13.01
N ASP A 52 -5.58 -2.03 -13.83
CA ASP A 52 -6.18 -3.30 -14.25
C ASP A 52 -6.19 -3.44 -15.77
N GLY A 53 -5.06 -3.77 -16.36
CA GLY A 53 -4.88 -3.99 -17.79
C GLY A 53 -5.33 -5.38 -18.24
N LEU A 54 -6.63 -5.64 -18.23
CA LEU A 54 -7.20 -6.89 -18.75
C LEU A 54 -7.57 -6.76 -20.25
N PRO A 55 -7.70 -7.87 -21.00
CA PRO A 55 -8.17 -7.82 -22.38
C PRO A 55 -9.47 -7.02 -22.55
N GLY A 56 -9.41 -5.93 -23.32
CA GLY A 56 -10.52 -5.02 -23.52
C GLY A 56 -10.73 -3.94 -22.46
N TYR A 57 -9.84 -3.86 -21.44
CA TYR A 57 -9.85 -2.85 -20.38
C TYR A 57 -8.69 -1.85 -20.49
N GLY A 58 -7.75 -2.09 -21.37
CA GLY A 58 -6.58 -1.27 -21.63
C GLY A 58 -5.28 -2.06 -21.51
N ASP A 59 -4.18 -1.44 -21.92
CA ASP A 59 -2.84 -1.99 -21.74
C ASP A 59 -2.31 -1.63 -20.36
N GLN A 60 -1.88 -2.62 -19.57
CA GLN A 60 -1.44 -2.44 -18.19
C GLN A 60 -0.32 -1.39 -18.07
N LYS A 61 0.64 -1.42 -18.99
CA LYS A 61 1.77 -0.50 -18.97
C LYS A 61 1.35 0.94 -19.26
N GLU A 62 0.46 1.13 -20.22
CA GLU A 62 -0.07 2.46 -20.57
C GLU A 62 -0.89 3.04 -19.42
N LEU A 63 -1.81 2.25 -18.87
CA LEU A 63 -2.66 2.65 -17.76
C LEU A 63 -1.86 3.03 -16.51
N MET A 64 -0.87 2.21 -16.16
CA MET A 64 0.02 2.48 -15.03
C MET A 64 0.88 3.73 -15.29
N GLY A 65 1.32 3.95 -16.54
CA GLY A 65 2.04 5.14 -16.95
C GLY A 65 1.21 6.42 -16.79
N GLU A 66 -0.09 6.39 -17.12
CA GLU A 66 -0.99 7.52 -16.90
C GLU A 66 -1.10 7.89 -15.41
N ILE A 67 -1.20 6.90 -14.53
CA ILE A 67 -1.23 7.13 -13.07
C ILE A 67 0.11 7.70 -12.58
N ALA A 68 1.23 7.15 -13.05
CA ALA A 68 2.56 7.67 -12.72
C ALA A 68 2.73 9.15 -13.13
N ASP A 69 2.24 9.54 -14.30
CA ASP A 69 2.26 10.91 -14.76
C ASP A 69 1.40 11.85 -13.89
N ILE A 70 0.24 11.37 -13.41
CA ILE A 70 -0.60 12.13 -12.49
C ILE A 70 0.15 12.32 -11.15
N LEU A 71 0.73 11.27 -10.58
CA LEU A 71 1.51 11.37 -9.34
C LEU A 71 2.68 12.35 -9.49
N LYS A 72 3.41 12.26 -10.59
CA LYS A 72 4.54 13.14 -10.92
C LYS A 72 4.10 14.61 -11.07
N SER A 73 2.91 14.85 -11.60
CA SER A 73 2.38 16.22 -11.79
C SER A 73 2.09 16.96 -10.48
N SER A 74 2.02 16.25 -9.35
CA SER A 74 1.80 16.84 -8.01
C SER A 74 2.95 17.72 -7.52
N ASN A 75 4.14 17.60 -8.10
CA ASN A 75 5.39 18.19 -7.64
C ASN A 75 5.82 17.79 -6.22
N LEU A 76 5.16 16.79 -5.62
CA LEU A 76 5.57 16.17 -4.36
C LEU A 76 6.36 14.89 -4.63
N PRO A 77 7.28 14.50 -3.74
CA PRO A 77 7.79 13.14 -3.75
C PRO A 77 6.63 12.15 -3.68
N TYR A 78 6.64 11.13 -4.52
CA TYR A 78 5.69 10.04 -4.40
C TYR A 78 6.40 8.71 -4.20
N ARG A 79 5.71 7.76 -3.61
CA ARG A 79 6.15 6.41 -3.32
C ARG A 79 5.04 5.45 -3.73
N CYS A 80 5.42 4.30 -4.26
CA CYS A 80 4.47 3.28 -4.68
C CYS A 80 4.83 1.95 -4.05
N VAL A 81 3.80 1.16 -3.80
CA VAL A 81 3.84 -0.25 -3.40
C VAL A 81 3.32 -1.07 -4.58
N ILE A 82 3.84 -2.26 -4.79
CA ILE A 82 3.29 -3.17 -5.80
C ILE A 82 2.09 -3.90 -5.20
N GLY A 83 0.92 -3.82 -5.85
CA GLY A 83 -0.24 -4.64 -5.53
C GLY A 83 -0.31 -5.91 -6.39
N ASN A 84 -1.21 -6.82 -6.05
CA ASN A 84 -1.31 -8.10 -6.75
C ASN A 84 -1.81 -7.94 -8.20
N HIS A 85 -2.68 -6.98 -8.48
CA HIS A 85 -3.14 -6.67 -9.84
C HIS A 85 -2.05 -6.05 -10.72
N ASP A 86 -1.07 -5.40 -10.13
CA ASP A 86 0.06 -4.83 -10.87
C ASP A 86 0.97 -5.92 -11.47
N THR A 87 0.98 -7.13 -10.89
CA THR A 87 1.91 -8.22 -11.22
C THR A 87 1.65 -8.91 -12.57
N SER A 88 0.68 -8.45 -13.33
CA SER A 88 0.55 -8.79 -14.75
C SER A 88 1.78 -8.33 -15.58
N LEU A 89 2.54 -7.36 -15.05
CA LEU A 89 3.84 -6.94 -15.57
C LEU A 89 5.00 -7.52 -14.74
N PRO A 90 6.18 -7.69 -15.33
CA PRO A 90 7.40 -7.95 -14.56
C PRO A 90 7.67 -6.85 -13.53
N LYS A 91 8.07 -7.21 -12.32
CA LYS A 91 8.27 -6.25 -11.22
C LYS A 91 9.30 -5.17 -11.50
N GLU A 92 10.34 -5.50 -12.27
CA GLU A 92 11.33 -4.54 -12.74
C GLU A 92 10.68 -3.48 -13.64
N GLN A 93 9.75 -3.88 -14.50
CA GLN A 93 9.01 -2.97 -15.37
C GLN A 93 8.05 -2.09 -14.58
N ILE A 94 7.37 -2.64 -13.57
CA ILE A 94 6.54 -1.87 -12.64
C ILE A 94 7.38 -0.80 -11.95
N ALA A 95 8.54 -1.21 -11.40
CA ALA A 95 9.44 -0.30 -10.71
C ALA A 95 9.92 0.84 -11.62
N ASP A 96 10.25 0.54 -12.87
CA ASP A 96 10.65 1.55 -13.85
C ASP A 96 9.52 2.55 -14.16
N ILE A 97 8.29 2.07 -14.38
CA ILE A 97 7.12 2.91 -14.70
C ILE A 97 6.79 3.82 -13.52
N LEU A 98 6.73 3.26 -12.31
CA LEU A 98 6.36 3.97 -11.09
C LEU A 98 7.55 4.70 -10.42
N ASN A 99 8.72 4.69 -11.07
CA ASN A 99 9.95 5.31 -10.55
C ASN A 99 10.31 4.85 -9.13
N MET A 100 10.20 3.54 -8.90
CA MET A 100 10.58 2.89 -7.64
C MET A 100 12.04 2.47 -7.67
N PRO A 101 12.78 2.52 -6.54
CA PRO A 101 14.17 2.03 -6.48
C PRO A 101 14.31 0.52 -6.68
N GLY A 102 13.22 -0.22 -6.51
CA GLY A 102 13.12 -1.66 -6.63
C GLY A 102 11.75 -2.14 -6.14
N ARG A 103 11.50 -3.44 -6.15
CA ARG A 103 10.21 -4.02 -5.72
C ARG A 103 9.92 -3.83 -4.22
N TYR A 104 10.95 -3.79 -3.41
CA TYR A 104 10.91 -3.35 -2.02
C TYR A 104 12.10 -2.43 -1.74
N TYR A 105 11.92 -1.47 -0.87
CA TYR A 105 12.93 -0.45 -0.58
C TYR A 105 12.62 0.27 0.73
N SER A 106 13.58 1.08 1.19
CA SER A 106 13.38 2.00 2.29
C SER A 106 13.69 3.43 1.88
N PHE A 107 13.07 4.36 2.57
CA PHE A 107 13.40 5.78 2.47
C PHE A 107 13.28 6.44 3.84
N ASP A 108 14.07 7.48 4.02
CA ASP A 108 14.04 8.25 5.26
C ASP A 108 13.20 9.50 5.10
N THR A 109 12.44 9.77 6.14
CA THR A 109 11.88 11.10 6.41
C THR A 109 12.69 11.75 7.53
N ARG A 110 12.33 12.97 7.91
CA ARG A 110 13.00 13.63 9.03
C ARG A 110 12.97 12.78 10.31
N ASP A 111 11.82 12.21 10.63
CA ASP A 111 11.55 11.61 11.94
C ASP A 111 11.36 10.09 11.90
N TYR A 112 11.25 9.48 10.71
CA TYR A 112 10.95 8.06 10.52
C TYR A 112 11.78 7.43 9.41
N THR A 113 12.13 6.16 9.57
CA THR A 113 12.52 5.27 8.48
C THR A 113 11.26 4.56 7.97
N CYS A 114 11.04 4.59 6.67
CA CYS A 114 9.88 4.02 6.00
C CYS A 114 10.32 2.81 5.18
N LEU A 115 9.70 1.66 5.39
CA LEU A 115 9.89 0.44 4.60
C LEU A 115 8.71 0.27 3.67
N VAL A 116 8.98 0.04 2.40
CA VAL A 116 8.00 -0.38 1.38
C VAL A 116 8.28 -1.84 1.06
N LEU A 117 7.27 -2.68 1.21
CA LEU A 117 7.37 -4.14 1.08
C LEU A 117 6.60 -4.63 -0.14
N ASP A 118 7.02 -5.78 -0.66
CA ASP A 118 6.39 -6.50 -1.76
C ASP A 118 6.07 -7.92 -1.29
N ALA A 119 4.81 -8.20 -0.99
CA ALA A 119 4.36 -9.54 -0.61
C ALA A 119 3.82 -10.34 -1.81
N ASN A 120 3.92 -9.81 -3.02
CA ASN A 120 3.44 -10.47 -4.24
C ASN A 120 4.40 -11.57 -4.73
N MET A 121 4.62 -12.55 -3.88
CA MET A 121 5.36 -13.76 -4.20
C MET A 121 4.51 -14.97 -3.84
N ASN A 122 4.72 -16.08 -4.53
CA ASN A 122 4.12 -17.35 -4.15
C ASN A 122 5.01 -18.06 -3.11
N ASP A 123 4.41 -18.89 -2.27
CA ASP A 123 5.16 -19.77 -1.37
C ASP A 123 6.10 -20.67 -2.21
N PRO A 124 7.43 -20.59 -2.03
CA PRO A 124 8.37 -21.36 -2.82
C PRO A 124 8.29 -22.87 -2.58
N SER A 125 7.61 -23.31 -1.52
CA SER A 125 7.39 -24.73 -1.23
C SER A 125 6.22 -25.33 -2.01
N VAL A 126 5.36 -24.50 -2.60
CA VAL A 126 4.20 -24.92 -3.38
C VAL A 126 4.52 -24.81 -4.87
N PRO A 127 4.60 -25.94 -5.61
CA PRO A 127 4.76 -25.89 -7.06
C PRO A 127 3.47 -25.31 -7.68
N LEU A 128 3.53 -24.10 -8.16
CA LEU A 128 2.43 -23.52 -8.95
C LEU A 128 2.71 -23.72 -10.45
N PRO A 129 1.68 -24.01 -11.25
CA PRO A 129 1.81 -23.96 -12.70
C PRO A 129 2.09 -22.51 -13.12
N ASP A 130 3.15 -22.36 -13.87
CA ASP A 130 3.60 -21.15 -14.58
C ASP A 130 2.93 -19.80 -14.27
N LYS A 131 3.62 -19.01 -13.44
CA LYS A 131 3.67 -17.53 -13.45
C LYS A 131 2.50 -16.69 -12.90
N GLU A 132 1.42 -17.24 -12.41
CA GLU A 132 0.39 -16.41 -11.77
C GLU A 132 0.63 -16.31 -10.26
N ILE A 133 0.74 -15.09 -9.76
CA ILE A 133 0.69 -14.84 -8.32
C ILE A 133 -0.77 -14.90 -7.91
N LEU A 134 -1.09 -15.84 -7.03
CA LEU A 134 -2.43 -15.95 -6.49
C LEU A 134 -2.63 -14.86 -5.44
N TRP A 135 -3.57 -13.96 -5.67
CA TRP A 135 -3.88 -12.87 -4.75
C TRP A 135 -4.24 -13.33 -3.32
N SER A 136 -4.70 -14.57 -3.18
CA SER A 136 -5.06 -15.21 -1.90
C SER A 136 -3.91 -15.97 -1.24
N GLU A 137 -2.75 -16.09 -1.89
CA GLU A 137 -1.61 -16.88 -1.42
C GLU A 137 -0.30 -16.09 -1.48
N THR A 138 -0.37 -14.83 -1.09
CA THR A 138 0.77 -13.91 -1.11
C THR A 138 1.80 -14.26 -0.02
N TYR A 139 3.06 -13.96 -0.28
CA TYR A 139 4.18 -14.42 0.53
C TYR A 139 5.34 -13.42 0.53
N LEU A 140 5.99 -13.23 1.66
CA LEU A 140 7.24 -12.48 1.79
C LEU A 140 8.42 -13.43 1.63
N ASP A 141 9.27 -13.21 0.63
CA ASP A 141 10.41 -14.08 0.41
C ASP A 141 11.47 -13.95 1.53
N PRO A 142 12.29 -15.01 1.76
CA PRO A 142 13.26 -15.03 2.84
C PRO A 142 14.34 -13.94 2.75
N GLU A 143 14.70 -13.50 1.54
CA GLU A 143 15.69 -12.44 1.34
C GLU A 143 15.11 -11.09 1.81
N GLN A 144 13.84 -10.84 1.48
CA GLN A 144 13.15 -9.64 1.95
C GLN A 144 12.94 -9.66 3.46
N LEU A 145 12.57 -10.79 4.06
CA LEU A 145 12.46 -10.92 5.53
C LEU A 145 13.79 -10.60 6.23
N LYS A 146 14.89 -11.09 5.70
CA LYS A 146 16.23 -10.75 6.20
C LYS A 146 16.54 -9.27 6.04
N TRP A 147 16.19 -8.69 4.89
CA TRP A 147 16.38 -7.27 4.62
C TRP A 147 15.52 -6.41 5.56
N ILE A 148 14.25 -6.77 5.81
CA ILE A 148 13.37 -6.11 6.79
C ILE A 148 14.05 -6.05 8.14
N LYS A 149 14.50 -7.21 8.65
CA LYS A 149 15.16 -7.30 9.94
C LYS A 149 16.38 -6.38 10.03
N ASN A 150 17.31 -6.48 9.08
CA ASN A 150 18.51 -5.66 9.07
C ASN A 150 18.19 -4.16 8.98
N THR A 151 17.25 -3.76 8.11
CA THR A 151 16.87 -2.36 7.94
C THR A 151 16.27 -1.77 9.22
N ILE A 152 15.45 -2.55 9.93
CA ILE A 152 14.87 -2.12 11.20
C ILE A 152 15.96 -2.04 12.29
N GLU A 153 16.85 -3.03 12.37
CA GLU A 153 17.96 -3.05 13.35
C GLU A 153 18.89 -1.85 13.16
N ASP A 154 19.24 -1.53 11.92
CA ASP A 154 20.14 -0.42 11.56
C ASP A 154 19.51 0.97 11.75
N SER A 155 18.18 1.05 11.70
CA SER A 155 17.48 2.34 11.83
C SER A 155 17.71 2.97 13.20
N GLN A 156 18.04 4.26 13.20
CA GLN A 156 18.11 5.10 14.42
C GLN A 156 16.79 5.84 14.69
N LYS A 157 15.77 5.60 13.86
CA LYS A 157 14.46 6.24 13.93
C LYS A 157 13.37 5.20 14.15
N PRO A 158 12.20 5.59 14.65
CA PRO A 158 11.03 4.75 14.58
C PRO A 158 10.67 4.44 13.13
N VAL A 159 10.00 3.31 12.92
CA VAL A 159 9.78 2.72 11.61
C VAL A 159 8.28 2.73 11.27
N LEU A 160 7.98 3.09 10.02
CA LEU A 160 6.69 2.91 9.38
C LEU A 160 6.83 1.87 8.27
N VAL A 161 5.83 1.01 8.12
CA VAL A 161 5.82 -0.04 7.09
C VAL A 161 4.65 0.19 6.15
N PHE A 162 4.90 0.04 4.84
CA PHE A 162 3.91 0.14 3.77
C PHE A 162 3.95 -1.17 2.97
N CYS A 163 2.80 -1.80 2.81
CA CYS A 163 2.62 -3.02 2.03
C CYS A 163 1.24 -2.98 1.38
N HIS A 164 1.04 -3.69 0.28
CA HIS A 164 -0.30 -3.79 -0.28
C HIS A 164 -1.14 -4.77 0.54
N GLU A 165 -0.67 -6.01 0.67
CA GLU A 165 -1.35 -7.09 1.37
C GLU A 165 -1.29 -6.93 2.90
N LEU A 166 -2.25 -7.55 3.59
CA LEU A 166 -2.45 -7.37 5.01
C LEU A 166 -1.58 -8.29 5.87
N PHE A 167 -1.08 -7.76 6.97
CA PHE A 167 -0.47 -8.54 8.06
C PHE A 167 -1.50 -8.96 9.10
N MET A 168 -2.54 -8.16 9.30
CA MET A 168 -3.59 -8.36 10.30
C MET A 168 -4.94 -8.01 9.72
N LEU A 169 -5.96 -8.75 10.18
CA LEU A 169 -7.36 -8.50 9.89
C LEU A 169 -8.16 -8.81 11.17
N ARG A 170 -9.26 -8.13 11.38
CA ARG A 170 -10.14 -8.42 12.53
C ARG A 170 -10.73 -9.83 12.45
N GLU A 171 -10.76 -10.54 13.57
CA GLU A 171 -11.07 -11.98 13.65
C GLU A 171 -12.50 -12.37 13.25
N TYR A 172 -13.44 -11.42 13.16
CA TYR A 172 -14.83 -11.73 12.83
C TYR A 172 -15.11 -11.97 11.33
N GLU A 173 -14.12 -11.74 10.49
CA GLU A 173 -14.24 -11.99 9.05
C GLU A 173 -13.32 -13.15 8.66
N ASN A 174 -13.90 -14.23 8.10
CA ASN A 174 -13.15 -15.36 7.54
C ASN A 174 -12.48 -14.96 6.21
N LEU A 175 -11.70 -13.88 6.23
CA LEU A 175 -11.01 -13.33 5.07
C LEU A 175 -9.49 -13.63 5.10
N ASN A 176 -9.14 -14.85 5.48
CA ASN A 176 -7.74 -15.29 5.50
C ASN A 176 -7.05 -15.15 4.13
N ASP A 177 -7.84 -15.06 3.07
CA ASP A 177 -7.35 -14.89 1.69
C ASP A 177 -6.71 -13.52 1.41
N HIS A 178 -6.92 -12.52 2.29
CA HIS A 178 -6.37 -11.17 2.14
C HIS A 178 -5.08 -10.96 2.92
N VAL A 179 -4.66 -11.92 3.73
CA VAL A 179 -3.48 -11.79 4.57
C VAL A 179 -2.31 -12.59 4.03
N ILE A 180 -1.11 -12.05 4.20
CA ILE A 180 0.14 -12.69 3.80
C ILE A 180 0.29 -14.03 4.53
N LEU A 181 0.57 -15.11 3.81
CA LEU A 181 0.65 -16.47 4.36
C LEU A 181 1.68 -16.59 5.49
N ASN A 182 2.87 -16.06 5.28
CA ASN A 182 3.94 -16.09 6.27
C ASN A 182 4.09 -14.78 7.05
N ARG A 183 2.99 -14.03 7.24
CA ARG A 183 2.98 -12.76 7.98
C ARG A 183 3.58 -12.84 9.36
N ASP A 184 3.45 -13.99 10.03
CA ASP A 184 3.91 -14.17 11.41
C ASP A 184 5.44 -14.00 11.53
N ASP A 185 6.20 -14.34 10.47
CA ASP A 185 7.64 -14.12 10.44
C ASP A 185 8.00 -12.63 10.47
N ALA A 186 7.31 -11.82 9.65
CA ALA A 186 7.51 -10.37 9.63
C ALA A 186 6.97 -9.69 10.89
N VAL A 187 5.78 -10.08 11.34
CA VAL A 187 5.16 -9.56 12.58
C VAL A 187 6.07 -9.78 13.77
N LYS A 188 6.69 -10.95 13.89
CA LYS A 188 7.67 -11.23 14.93
C LYS A 188 8.86 -10.27 14.86
N ILE A 189 9.40 -10.00 13.67
CA ILE A 189 10.49 -9.02 13.49
C ILE A 189 10.03 -7.62 13.94
N PHE A 190 8.81 -7.22 13.59
CA PHE A 190 8.26 -5.92 13.96
C PHE A 190 8.11 -5.78 15.48
N GLU A 191 7.56 -6.81 16.14
CA GLU A 191 7.30 -6.83 17.58
C GLU A 191 8.60 -6.87 18.41
N GLU A 192 9.60 -7.63 17.97
CA GLU A 192 10.89 -7.76 18.65
C GLU A 192 11.73 -6.46 18.58
N SER A 193 11.49 -5.61 17.61
CA SER A 193 12.31 -4.41 17.38
C SER A 193 11.94 -3.21 18.26
N ASP A 194 10.72 -3.14 18.79
CA ASP A 194 10.11 -1.95 19.44
C ASP A 194 10.11 -0.65 18.59
N LYS A 195 10.68 -0.69 17.39
CA LYS A 195 10.81 0.48 16.49
C LYS A 195 9.61 0.67 15.59
N VAL A 196 8.95 -0.42 15.17
CA VAL A 196 7.79 -0.35 14.27
C VAL A 196 6.59 0.24 15.01
N LYS A 197 6.02 1.33 14.49
CA LYS A 197 4.92 2.06 15.10
C LYS A 197 3.60 1.82 14.39
N ALA A 198 3.64 1.77 13.05
CA ALA A 198 2.45 1.52 12.23
C ALA A 198 2.80 0.77 10.95
N VAL A 199 1.86 -0.03 10.49
CA VAL A 199 1.83 -0.74 9.21
C VAL A 199 0.62 -0.26 8.45
N PHE A 200 0.81 0.19 7.21
CA PHE A 200 -0.23 0.72 6.33
C PHE A 200 -0.40 -0.20 5.13
N CYS A 201 -1.64 -0.63 4.87
CA CYS A 201 -1.99 -1.57 3.82
C CYS A 201 -3.14 -1.07 2.94
N GLY A 202 -3.30 -1.70 1.77
CA GLY A 202 -4.45 -1.62 0.88
C GLY A 202 -5.18 -2.96 0.81
N HIS A 203 -5.46 -3.44 -0.42
CA HIS A 203 -5.96 -4.78 -0.76
C HIS A 203 -7.37 -5.11 -0.25
N TYR A 204 -7.68 -4.89 1.01
CA TYR A 204 -9.02 -5.07 1.54
C TYR A 204 -9.82 -3.79 1.39
N HIS A 205 -10.57 -3.69 0.29
CA HIS A 205 -11.22 -2.48 -0.22
C HIS A 205 -12.10 -1.71 0.78
N PHE A 206 -12.55 -2.37 1.84
CA PHE A 206 -13.44 -1.75 2.83
C PHE A 206 -12.69 -1.06 3.98
N GLY A 207 -11.38 -1.24 4.04
CA GLY A 207 -10.55 -0.74 5.13
C GLY A 207 -10.70 -1.55 6.40
N ASP A 208 -9.69 -1.54 7.26
CA ASP A 208 -9.69 -2.21 8.55
C ASP A 208 -8.67 -1.57 9.50
N TYR A 209 -8.79 -1.88 10.79
CA TYR A 209 -7.85 -1.44 11.81
C TYR A 209 -7.68 -2.47 12.91
N VAL A 210 -6.43 -2.83 13.19
CA VAL A 210 -6.05 -3.71 14.30
C VAL A 210 -4.92 -3.07 15.09
N LEU A 211 -5.03 -3.08 16.42
CA LEU A 211 -3.92 -2.77 17.32
C LEU A 211 -3.43 -4.06 17.96
N LYS A 212 -2.17 -4.42 17.71
CA LYS A 212 -1.55 -5.61 18.30
C LYS A 212 -0.15 -5.27 18.82
N ASN A 213 0.11 -5.60 20.07
CA ASN A 213 1.40 -5.39 20.74
C ASN A 213 1.98 -3.97 20.58
N GLY A 214 1.07 -2.97 20.48
CA GLY A 214 1.41 -1.56 20.34
C GLY A 214 1.77 -1.11 18.94
N ILE A 215 1.64 -1.98 17.95
CA ILE A 215 1.76 -1.67 16.53
C ILE A 215 0.36 -1.48 15.95
N HIS A 216 0.15 -0.38 15.24
CA HIS A 216 -1.09 -0.08 14.54
C HIS A 216 -1.04 -0.68 13.12
N TYR A 217 -1.94 -1.59 12.81
CA TYR A 217 -2.16 -2.14 11.48
C TYR A 217 -3.39 -1.45 10.88
N ILE A 218 -3.17 -0.66 9.85
CA ILE A 218 -4.18 0.21 9.24
C ILE A 218 -4.32 -0.18 7.79
N THR A 219 -5.51 -0.60 7.40
CA THR A 219 -5.85 -0.87 6.00
C THR A 219 -6.75 0.24 5.50
N PHE A 220 -6.36 0.88 4.39
CA PHE A 220 -7.14 1.95 3.80
C PHE A 220 -8.20 1.41 2.84
N GLY A 221 -9.30 2.16 2.73
CA GLY A 221 -10.36 1.88 1.78
C GLY A 221 -9.96 2.20 0.34
N SER A 222 -10.46 1.40 -0.59
CA SER A 222 -10.18 1.49 -2.02
C SER A 222 -10.68 2.77 -2.67
N LEU A 223 -9.87 3.35 -3.57
CA LEU A 223 -10.28 4.48 -4.40
C LEU A 223 -11.23 4.07 -5.52
N CYS A 224 -11.12 2.85 -6.08
CA CYS A 224 -11.94 2.44 -7.22
C CYS A 224 -13.42 2.25 -6.88
N LEU A 225 -13.76 1.99 -5.62
CA LEU A 225 -15.15 1.81 -5.22
C LEU A 225 -15.93 3.13 -5.28
N HIS A 226 -17.14 3.06 -5.84
CA HIS A 226 -18.07 4.19 -5.94
C HIS A 226 -17.48 5.44 -6.64
N GLU A 227 -18.17 6.57 -6.49
CA GLU A 227 -17.74 7.86 -7.05
C GLU A 227 -16.99 8.73 -6.05
N ASP A 228 -16.91 8.29 -4.79
CA ASP A 228 -16.28 9.02 -3.70
C ASP A 228 -14.77 9.19 -3.92
N LEU A 229 -14.23 10.26 -3.37
CA LEU A 229 -12.79 10.53 -3.32
C LEU A 229 -12.17 9.86 -2.10
N THR A 230 -12.17 8.53 -2.08
CA THR A 230 -11.64 7.77 -0.93
C THR A 230 -10.13 7.89 -0.87
N CYS A 231 -9.62 8.51 0.18
CA CYS A 231 -8.21 8.68 0.48
C CYS A 231 -8.01 9.06 1.95
N ALA A 232 -6.77 9.16 2.39
CA ALA A 232 -6.43 9.63 3.74
C ALA A 232 -5.28 10.62 3.72
N VAL A 233 -5.36 11.63 4.57
CA VAL A 233 -4.21 12.43 4.97
C VAL A 233 -3.77 11.95 6.34
N VAL A 234 -2.56 11.42 6.41
CA VAL A 234 -1.96 10.90 7.64
C VAL A 234 -0.98 11.92 8.19
N THR A 235 -1.13 12.25 9.46
CA THR A 235 -0.18 13.11 10.19
C THR A 235 0.33 12.37 11.40
N ILE A 236 1.64 12.29 11.56
CA ILE A 236 2.29 11.73 12.74
C ILE A 236 3.13 12.81 13.39
N ASP A 237 2.77 13.18 14.60
CA ASP A 237 3.51 14.16 15.40
C ASP A 237 3.77 13.60 16.79
N LYS A 238 5.04 13.45 17.18
CA LYS A 238 5.45 12.83 18.42
C LYS A 238 4.83 11.43 18.59
N ASN A 239 3.92 11.26 19.54
CA ASN A 239 3.26 10.01 19.87
C ASN A 239 1.80 9.95 19.39
N GLU A 240 1.42 10.82 18.47
CA GLU A 240 0.06 10.87 17.93
C GLU A 240 0.07 10.58 16.43
N LEU A 241 -0.77 9.66 16.00
CA LEU A 241 -1.07 9.36 14.62
C LEU A 241 -2.51 9.75 14.34
N LYS A 242 -2.70 10.74 13.49
CA LYS A 242 -4.01 11.20 13.02
C LYS A 242 -4.20 10.78 11.57
N ILE A 243 -5.31 10.14 11.29
CA ILE A 243 -5.80 9.83 9.95
C ILE A 243 -7.02 10.72 9.72
N GLU A 244 -6.93 11.60 8.76
CA GLU A 244 -8.05 12.37 8.25
C GLU A 244 -8.54 11.69 6.97
N GLY A 245 -9.63 10.94 7.10
CA GLY A 245 -10.22 10.17 6.02
C GLY A 245 -11.19 11.00 5.19
N PHE A 246 -11.22 10.73 3.90
CA PHE A 246 -12.13 11.34 2.93
C PHE A 246 -12.88 10.25 2.17
N GLY A 247 -14.03 10.60 1.60
CA GLY A 247 -14.91 9.63 0.97
C GLY A 247 -15.40 8.59 1.97
N ARG A 248 -15.04 7.33 1.74
CA ARG A 248 -15.40 6.20 2.60
C ARG A 248 -14.34 5.84 3.63
N GLN A 249 -13.19 6.51 3.60
CA GLN A 249 -12.15 6.29 4.58
C GLN A 249 -12.52 6.89 5.93
N GLU A 250 -12.50 6.07 6.97
CA GLU A 250 -12.73 6.53 8.35
C GLU A 250 -11.57 7.38 8.87
N SER A 251 -11.92 8.42 9.64
CA SER A 251 -10.95 9.22 10.37
C SER A 251 -10.62 8.58 11.71
N MET A 252 -9.34 8.63 12.11
CA MET A 252 -8.86 8.02 13.36
C MET A 252 -7.88 8.95 14.06
N GLN A 253 -7.84 8.87 15.39
CA GLN A 253 -6.81 9.50 16.22
C GLN A 253 -6.25 8.46 17.17
N LEU A 254 -4.99 8.11 16.99
CA LEU A 254 -4.34 6.98 17.58
C LEU A 254 -3.10 7.44 18.36
N LYS A 255 -2.80 6.76 19.47
CA LYS A 255 -1.64 7.07 20.29
C LYS A 255 -0.53 6.05 20.01
N LEU A 256 0.58 6.51 19.48
CA LEU A 256 1.78 5.69 19.29
C LEU A 256 2.49 5.45 20.64
N ARG A 257 3.09 4.28 20.76
CA ARG A 257 3.98 3.97 21.90
C ARG A 257 5.34 4.65 21.77
#